data_c9727803926022ccb658e1e2a728dbe2
#
_entry.id   c9727803926022ccb658e1e2a728dbe2
#
_cell.length_a   1.000
_cell.length_b   1.000
_cell.length_c   1.000
_cell.angle_alpha   90.00
_cell.angle_beta   90.00
_cell.angle_gamma   90.00
#
_symmetry.space_group_name_H-M   'P 1'
#
loop_
_entity.id
_entity.type
_entity.pdbx_description
1 polymer ?
#
loop_
_entity_poly.entity_id
_entity_poly.type
_entity_poly.pdbx_seq_one_letter_code
_entity_poly.pdbx_strand_id
1 'polypeptide(L)'
;MRNLQLKNSTPVCGDFWGNGAVYHCFAEMPDDENRQYSPKMAELEADRAGKMRLKIARTMYRCWGWDEQQQAWTWETPECRALYRWLQRMKDRGITVALNTGWCCPGDVNGTSWNDNPPWADRDNWEKSLQGYADWVSETVRQLVVLRGFTNIKILVLFTEPRKPGGVMPATSEPFSETNREPMFRLWNDCVNAAAAALRRDGLRDKVLLMGPNCGHLISAQMLKWTAENATEIDLYSSHTYQWNEEPEDCDPNEGGGELTTIAIKTPGGRFCQKVTLKPFTTYKVTVCCRVVKRDPLHLSGNILFGAFDRSQEYISGGGDPTNRLTRHSVKMLDPSKMSTEFCSYSFTFQTQGEVAAKVGVFSDVKHESYLIVNSLSLTEQPDGLELLQNGDFAQGPLNWDTFCTLGASDVYYDWRRWCQTGMQYLRPDQPFVFDEYNIGWNRDHSRNEHGANLALSIVAQMNAGVFANMLWTLFDQIWPNNHTTNGDNFFDGDHRWGLAPNLNRSLVPHKSYYAFSMISKYTGGRGSKVYEGVGEKHLHLTMNELSDGNVTIIVVNNKAQGEKFKITLQKPLKARLFCHRFNPKTVVPNEKAEILPSSGEIELNGTEFFDSIAPYGVTVYTSCNN
;
A
#
# COMPACT_ATOMS: atom_id res chain seq x y z
N MET A 1 0.34 -7.80 31.39
CA MET A 1 0.25 -8.87 30.36
C MET A 1 -0.89 -8.53 29.44
N ARG A 2 -0.68 -8.51 28.15
CA ARG A 2 -1.68 -8.16 27.12
C ARG A 2 -2.51 -9.36 26.72
N ASN A 3 -3.76 -9.15 26.31
CA ASN A 3 -4.64 -10.22 25.86
C ASN A 3 -4.91 -10.05 24.35
N LEU A 4 -4.42 -10.99 23.56
CA LEU A 4 -4.60 -11.02 22.12
C LEU A 4 -5.61 -12.12 21.77
N GLN A 5 -6.44 -11.93 20.74
CA GLN A 5 -7.45 -12.89 20.34
C GLN A 5 -7.30 -13.27 18.87
N LEU A 6 -7.52 -14.54 18.56
CA LEU A 6 -7.60 -15.06 17.19
C LEU A 6 -9.01 -15.60 16.90
N LYS A 7 -9.66 -15.02 15.90
CA LYS A 7 -11.00 -15.41 15.44
C LYS A 7 -10.89 -16.55 14.41
N ASN A 8 -10.34 -17.68 14.83
CA ASN A 8 -10.03 -18.80 13.95
C ASN A 8 -11.21 -19.70 13.59
N SER A 9 -12.44 -19.20 13.65
CA SER A 9 -13.65 -19.94 13.26
C SER A 9 -14.11 -19.66 11.83
N THR A 10 -13.89 -18.43 11.36
CA THR A 10 -14.30 -17.96 10.05
C THR A 10 -13.16 -17.19 9.41
N PRO A 11 -12.65 -17.61 8.23
CA PRO A 11 -11.59 -16.89 7.58
C PRO A 11 -12.09 -15.55 7.02
N VAL A 12 -11.26 -14.52 7.09
CA VAL A 12 -11.47 -13.22 6.43
C VAL A 12 -11.01 -13.24 4.98
N CYS A 13 -10.10 -14.15 4.62
CA CYS A 13 -9.70 -14.47 3.26
C CYS A 13 -9.65 -15.99 3.10
N GLY A 14 -10.35 -16.54 2.12
CA GLY A 14 -10.44 -17.98 1.88
C GLY A 14 -9.40 -18.53 0.91
N ASP A 15 -8.70 -17.66 0.18
CA ASP A 15 -7.65 -18.02 -0.79
C ASP A 15 -6.58 -16.93 -0.82
N PHE A 16 -5.77 -16.85 0.24
CA PHE A 16 -4.69 -15.89 0.34
C PHE A 16 -3.48 -16.34 -0.47
N TRP A 17 -3.22 -15.71 -1.60
CA TRP A 17 -2.09 -16.09 -2.46
C TRP A 17 -0.73 -15.76 -1.85
N GLY A 18 -0.66 -14.83 -0.91
CA GLY A 18 0.54 -14.59 -0.11
C GLY A 18 1.25 -13.30 -0.41
N ASN A 19 2.45 -13.20 0.18
CA ASN A 19 3.29 -12.02 0.08
C ASN A 19 4.18 -12.11 -1.15
N GLY A 20 4.13 -11.07 -1.97
CA GLY A 20 4.95 -10.86 -3.15
C GLY A 20 5.84 -9.65 -3.01
N ALA A 21 6.58 -9.37 -4.08
CA ALA A 21 7.36 -8.16 -4.22
C ALA A 21 7.51 -7.78 -5.69
N VAL A 22 7.70 -6.48 -5.93
CA VAL A 22 8.22 -6.02 -7.20
C VAL A 22 9.69 -6.43 -7.27
N TYR A 23 10.00 -7.25 -8.24
CA TYR A 23 11.32 -7.79 -8.48
C TYR A 23 11.58 -7.72 -9.98
N HIS A 24 12.28 -6.69 -10.40
CA HIS A 24 12.56 -6.49 -11.80
C HIS A 24 13.63 -7.43 -12.32
N CYS A 25 13.54 -7.75 -13.62
CA CYS A 25 14.55 -8.54 -14.32
C CYS A 25 15.82 -7.74 -14.68
N PHE A 26 16.04 -6.59 -14.05
CA PHE A 26 17.13 -5.68 -14.41
C PHE A 26 18.54 -6.28 -14.20
N ALA A 27 18.71 -7.15 -13.21
CA ALA A 27 19.99 -7.85 -13.01
C ALA A 27 20.34 -8.80 -14.18
N GLU A 28 19.39 -9.13 -15.03
CA GLU A 28 19.57 -9.95 -16.22
C GLU A 28 19.74 -9.14 -17.51
N MET A 29 19.47 -7.81 -17.46
CA MET A 29 19.51 -6.96 -18.65
C MET A 29 20.93 -6.82 -19.19
N PRO A 30 21.08 -6.60 -20.51
CA PRO A 30 22.37 -6.32 -21.12
C PRO A 30 23.06 -5.14 -20.42
N ASP A 31 24.39 -5.19 -20.41
CA ASP A 31 25.20 -4.06 -19.94
C ASP A 31 24.88 -2.81 -20.74
N ASP A 32 24.47 -1.77 -20.03
CA ASP A 32 24.57 -0.39 -20.46
C ASP A 32 25.58 0.32 -19.53
N GLU A 33 25.92 1.56 -19.84
CA GLU A 33 26.93 2.35 -19.10
C GLU A 33 26.69 2.40 -17.56
N ASN A 34 25.51 1.99 -17.10
CA ASN A 34 25.08 2.07 -15.71
C ASN A 34 24.73 0.72 -15.07
N ARG A 35 24.73 -0.38 -15.83
CA ARG A 35 24.29 -1.70 -15.35
C ARG A 35 25.30 -2.76 -15.77
N GLN A 36 25.93 -3.37 -14.78
CA GLN A 36 26.75 -4.54 -15.03
C GLN A 36 25.92 -5.80 -14.87
N TYR A 37 25.61 -6.44 -15.99
CA TYR A 37 25.02 -7.77 -15.97
C TYR A 37 25.97 -8.75 -15.25
N SER A 38 25.44 -9.39 -14.24
CA SER A 38 26.16 -10.41 -13.51
C SER A 38 25.28 -11.64 -13.30
N PRO A 39 25.53 -12.74 -14.03
CA PRO A 39 24.82 -14.00 -13.80
C PRO A 39 24.85 -14.45 -12.34
N LYS A 40 25.96 -14.19 -11.65
CA LYS A 40 26.10 -14.50 -10.24
C LYS A 40 25.16 -13.67 -9.36
N MET A 41 25.00 -12.38 -9.66
CA MET A 41 24.08 -11.50 -8.92
C MET A 41 22.63 -11.88 -9.18
N ALA A 42 22.26 -12.11 -10.43
CA ALA A 42 20.91 -12.55 -10.80
C ALA A 42 20.54 -13.87 -10.11
N GLU A 43 21.49 -14.82 -9.99
CA GLU A 43 21.26 -16.06 -9.25
C GLU A 43 21.10 -15.82 -7.75
N LEU A 44 21.92 -14.96 -7.16
CA LEU A 44 21.84 -14.63 -5.74
C LEU A 44 20.52 -13.94 -5.37
N GLU A 45 20.03 -13.02 -6.23
CA GLU A 45 18.71 -12.39 -6.07
C GLU A 45 17.60 -13.45 -6.11
N ALA A 46 17.63 -14.31 -7.12
CA ALA A 46 16.66 -15.37 -7.28
C ALA A 46 16.71 -16.38 -6.10
N ASP A 47 17.89 -16.70 -5.60
CA ASP A 47 18.04 -17.54 -4.41
C ASP A 47 17.45 -16.93 -3.16
N ARG A 48 17.63 -15.63 -2.95
CA ARG A 48 16.99 -14.91 -1.85
C ARG A 48 15.46 -14.93 -1.95
N ALA A 49 14.94 -14.66 -3.15
CA ALA A 49 13.49 -14.77 -3.41
C ALA A 49 12.97 -16.19 -3.17
N GLY A 50 13.72 -17.21 -3.58
CA GLY A 50 13.41 -18.62 -3.35
C GLY A 50 13.46 -19.01 -1.87
N LYS A 51 14.52 -18.63 -1.12
CA LYS A 51 14.67 -18.91 0.31
C LYS A 51 13.52 -18.35 1.14
N MET A 52 13.06 -17.13 0.84
CA MET A 52 11.89 -16.53 1.52
C MET A 52 10.56 -17.07 1.00
N ARG A 53 10.57 -18.01 0.04
CA ARG A 53 9.36 -18.54 -0.62
C ARG A 53 8.45 -17.41 -1.10
N LEU A 54 9.02 -16.41 -1.76
CA LEU A 54 8.24 -15.33 -2.35
C LEU A 54 7.12 -15.93 -3.21
N LYS A 55 5.88 -15.47 -3.03
CA LYS A 55 4.73 -16.10 -3.72
C LYS A 55 4.49 -15.49 -5.08
N ILE A 56 4.69 -14.18 -5.20
CA ILE A 56 4.44 -13.43 -6.43
C ILE A 56 5.62 -12.50 -6.68
N ALA A 57 6.19 -12.53 -7.87
CA ALA A 57 7.15 -11.55 -8.36
C ALA A 57 6.47 -10.70 -9.45
N ARG A 58 6.40 -9.39 -9.25
CA ARG A 58 5.93 -8.46 -10.27
C ARG A 58 7.10 -7.83 -10.98
N THR A 59 7.07 -7.82 -12.31
CA THR A 59 8.09 -7.16 -13.12
C THR A 59 7.46 -6.31 -14.21
N MET A 60 8.14 -5.21 -14.57
CA MET A 60 7.79 -4.40 -15.73
C MET A 60 8.23 -5.11 -17.00
N TYR A 61 7.37 -5.08 -18.00
CA TYR A 61 7.64 -5.57 -19.33
C TYR A 61 7.30 -4.49 -20.34
N ARG A 62 8.14 -4.35 -21.35
CA ARG A 62 7.98 -3.40 -22.45
C ARG A 62 7.93 -4.13 -23.77
N CYS A 63 7.94 -3.38 -24.85
CA CYS A 63 7.99 -3.94 -26.20
C CYS A 63 9.35 -4.57 -26.54
N TRP A 64 9.96 -5.30 -25.59
CA TRP A 64 11.31 -5.89 -25.77
C TRP A 64 11.41 -6.93 -26.89
N GLY A 65 10.28 -7.48 -27.33
CA GLY A 65 10.25 -8.36 -28.49
C GLY A 65 10.44 -7.65 -29.84
N TRP A 66 10.37 -6.32 -29.85
CA TRP A 66 10.57 -5.52 -31.03
C TRP A 66 12.06 -5.27 -31.28
N ASP A 67 12.51 -5.59 -32.48
CA ASP A 67 13.88 -5.33 -32.94
C ASP A 67 13.88 -4.04 -33.76
N GLU A 68 14.44 -2.97 -33.20
CA GLU A 68 14.51 -1.65 -33.84
C GLU A 68 15.35 -1.66 -35.15
N GLN A 69 16.36 -2.52 -35.24
CA GLN A 69 17.20 -2.60 -36.42
C GLN A 69 16.49 -3.30 -37.58
N GLN A 70 15.70 -4.34 -37.24
CA GLN A 70 14.93 -5.12 -38.21
C GLN A 70 13.55 -4.54 -38.47
N GLN A 71 13.08 -3.60 -37.63
CA GLN A 71 11.72 -3.06 -37.63
C GLN A 71 10.67 -4.20 -37.58
N ALA A 72 10.92 -5.19 -36.75
CA ALA A 72 10.12 -6.41 -36.68
C ALA A 72 10.05 -7.00 -35.26
N TRP A 73 8.96 -7.71 -34.98
CA TRP A 73 8.81 -8.53 -33.77
C TRP A 73 9.60 -9.82 -33.91
N THR A 74 10.79 -9.88 -33.33
CA THR A 74 11.66 -11.08 -33.40
C THR A 74 11.57 -11.94 -32.14
N TRP A 75 11.26 -11.33 -31.00
CA TRP A 75 11.24 -11.99 -29.68
C TRP A 75 12.60 -12.60 -29.28
N GLU A 76 13.67 -12.17 -29.90
CA GLU A 76 15.03 -12.68 -29.69
C GLU A 76 16.03 -11.57 -29.36
N THR A 77 15.53 -10.41 -28.99
CA THR A 77 16.36 -9.29 -28.54
C THR A 77 17.13 -9.65 -27.27
N PRO A 78 18.23 -8.96 -26.95
CA PRO A 78 18.97 -9.16 -25.70
C PRO A 78 18.09 -9.01 -24.47
N GLU A 79 17.15 -8.05 -24.46
CA GLU A 79 16.20 -7.78 -23.38
C GLU A 79 15.20 -8.94 -23.21
N CYS A 80 14.68 -9.49 -24.30
CA CYS A 80 13.84 -10.68 -24.26
C CYS A 80 14.59 -11.87 -23.66
N ARG A 81 15.82 -12.11 -24.08
CA ARG A 81 16.64 -13.20 -23.52
C ARG A 81 16.93 -12.99 -22.02
N ALA A 82 17.11 -11.75 -21.59
CA ALA A 82 17.23 -11.42 -20.18
C ALA A 82 15.94 -11.77 -19.40
N LEU A 83 14.78 -11.34 -19.95
CA LEU A 83 13.48 -11.69 -19.35
C LEU A 83 13.28 -13.21 -19.28
N TYR A 84 13.65 -13.96 -20.32
CA TYR A 84 13.50 -15.43 -20.33
C TYR A 84 14.34 -16.11 -19.24
N ARG A 85 15.57 -15.67 -19.03
CA ARG A 85 16.42 -16.19 -17.94
C ARG A 85 15.79 -15.90 -16.59
N TRP A 86 15.29 -14.67 -16.38
CA TRP A 86 14.62 -14.31 -15.14
C TRP A 86 13.33 -15.12 -14.91
N LEU A 87 12.48 -15.24 -15.93
CA LEU A 87 11.24 -16.04 -15.88
C LEU A 87 11.53 -17.51 -15.56
N GLN A 88 12.61 -18.08 -16.11
CA GLN A 88 13.03 -19.44 -15.81
C GLN A 88 13.45 -19.58 -14.35
N ARG A 89 14.25 -18.63 -13.82
CA ARG A 89 14.63 -18.63 -12.39
C ARG A 89 13.43 -18.56 -11.46
N MET A 90 12.42 -17.75 -11.80
CA MET A 90 11.15 -17.68 -11.04
C MET A 90 10.39 -18.99 -11.12
N LYS A 91 10.31 -19.57 -12.32
CA LYS A 91 9.63 -20.85 -12.53
C LYS A 91 10.28 -21.99 -11.74
N ASP A 92 11.59 -22.09 -11.76
CA ASP A 92 12.35 -23.13 -11.06
C ASP A 92 12.17 -23.06 -9.53
N ARG A 93 11.82 -21.88 -9.01
CA ARG A 93 11.56 -21.62 -7.58
C ARG A 93 10.06 -21.61 -7.22
N GLY A 94 9.18 -21.94 -8.18
CA GLY A 94 7.73 -21.98 -7.98
C GLY A 94 7.11 -20.61 -7.71
N ILE A 95 7.76 -19.52 -8.15
CA ILE A 95 7.28 -18.15 -7.95
C ILE A 95 6.33 -17.78 -9.09
N THR A 96 5.12 -17.36 -8.74
CA THR A 96 4.14 -16.80 -9.68
C THR A 96 4.64 -15.44 -10.18
N VAL A 97 4.44 -15.16 -11.46
CA VAL A 97 4.81 -13.88 -12.06
C VAL A 97 3.57 -13.05 -12.40
N ALA A 98 3.57 -11.80 -11.94
CA ALA A 98 2.70 -10.74 -12.41
C ALA A 98 3.49 -9.89 -13.42
N LEU A 99 3.11 -9.99 -14.69
CA LEU A 99 3.78 -9.28 -15.78
C LEU A 99 3.04 -7.98 -16.06
N ASN A 100 3.70 -6.86 -15.86
CA ASN A 100 3.14 -5.55 -16.13
C ASN A 100 3.45 -5.13 -17.57
N THR A 101 2.41 -4.90 -18.38
CA THR A 101 2.50 -4.64 -19.82
C THR A 101 2.62 -3.14 -20.17
N GLY A 102 3.09 -2.31 -19.28
CA GLY A 102 3.32 -0.89 -19.61
C GLY A 102 3.42 0.01 -18.39
N TRP A 103 3.98 1.19 -18.61
CA TRP A 103 4.06 2.25 -17.62
C TRP A 103 3.09 3.37 -18.00
N CYS A 104 2.30 3.85 -17.05
CA CYS A 104 1.40 5.02 -17.06
C CYS A 104 0.38 5.13 -18.18
N CYS A 105 0.30 4.62 -19.23
CA CYS A 105 -0.55 4.71 -20.41
C CYS A 105 0.26 4.76 -21.70
N PRO A 106 -0.29 4.33 -22.83
CA PRO A 106 0.35 4.50 -24.12
C PRO A 106 0.61 5.98 -24.37
N GLY A 107 1.90 6.38 -24.35
CA GLY A 107 2.31 7.71 -24.72
C GLY A 107 2.34 8.75 -23.60
N ASP A 108 2.80 8.40 -22.40
CA ASP A 108 3.09 9.41 -21.37
C ASP A 108 4.12 10.42 -21.89
N VAL A 109 3.65 11.67 -22.10
CA VAL A 109 4.38 12.76 -22.76
C VAL A 109 5.33 13.51 -21.84
N ASN A 110 5.59 13.04 -20.64
CA ASN A 110 6.50 13.72 -19.71
C ASN A 110 7.98 13.47 -20.02
N GLY A 111 8.33 13.17 -21.27
CA GLY A 111 9.71 13.19 -21.75
C GLY A 111 10.63 12.14 -21.12
N THR A 112 10.04 11.15 -20.47
CA THR A 112 10.82 10.01 -20.02
C THR A 112 10.86 9.01 -21.16
N SER A 113 12.04 8.70 -21.66
CA SER A 113 12.39 7.88 -22.82
C SER A 113 11.81 6.44 -22.84
N TRP A 114 10.72 6.22 -22.16
CA TRP A 114 10.22 4.91 -21.81
C TRP A 114 9.09 4.41 -22.71
N ASN A 115 8.81 4.95 -23.82
CA ASN A 115 7.93 4.51 -24.92
C ASN A 115 7.25 5.69 -25.61
N ASP A 116 8.03 6.64 -26.10
CA ASP A 116 7.47 7.73 -26.89
C ASP A 116 6.76 7.22 -28.15
N ASN A 117 7.09 6.00 -28.62
CA ASN A 117 6.45 5.34 -29.75
C ASN A 117 6.52 3.81 -29.61
N PRO A 118 5.60 3.17 -28.89
CA PRO A 118 5.54 1.73 -28.97
C PRO A 118 5.23 1.30 -30.42
N PRO A 119 5.84 0.22 -30.92
CA PRO A 119 5.75 -0.17 -32.35
C PRO A 119 4.33 -0.55 -32.80
N TRP A 120 3.42 -0.73 -31.87
CA TRP A 120 1.99 -0.98 -32.13
C TRP A 120 1.16 0.32 -32.19
N ALA A 121 1.71 1.48 -31.82
CA ALA A 121 0.95 2.73 -31.71
C ALA A 121 0.89 3.49 -33.02
N ASP A 122 -0.29 3.99 -33.35
CA ASP A 122 -0.55 4.97 -34.40
C ASP A 122 -1.08 6.24 -33.77
N ARG A 123 -0.28 7.31 -33.74
CA ARG A 123 -0.61 8.56 -33.03
C ARG A 123 -1.83 9.28 -33.60
N ASP A 124 -2.13 9.04 -34.87
CA ASP A 124 -3.22 9.70 -35.57
C ASP A 124 -4.51 8.86 -35.56
N ASN A 125 -4.43 7.61 -35.08
CA ASN A 125 -5.55 6.68 -35.11
C ASN A 125 -5.62 5.84 -33.83
N TRP A 126 -6.49 6.27 -32.91
CA TRP A 126 -6.71 5.59 -31.64
C TRP A 126 -7.21 4.16 -31.79
N GLU A 127 -8.15 3.90 -32.68
CA GLU A 127 -8.70 2.54 -32.87
C GLU A 127 -7.62 1.58 -33.35
N LYS A 128 -6.73 2.03 -34.23
CA LYS A 128 -5.60 1.24 -34.70
C LYS A 128 -4.58 1.01 -33.59
N SER A 129 -4.31 2.02 -32.76
CA SER A 129 -3.45 1.88 -31.57
C SER A 129 -4.03 0.90 -30.56
N LEU A 130 -5.33 0.99 -30.31
CA LEU A 130 -6.03 0.10 -29.41
C LEU A 130 -5.97 -1.35 -29.89
N GLN A 131 -6.20 -1.59 -31.18
CA GLN A 131 -6.07 -2.91 -31.79
C GLN A 131 -4.61 -3.41 -31.72
N GLY A 132 -3.63 -2.56 -32.06
CA GLY A 132 -2.21 -2.89 -31.99
C GLY A 132 -1.76 -3.27 -30.57
N TYR A 133 -2.23 -2.53 -29.56
CA TYR A 133 -2.00 -2.87 -28.16
C TYR A 133 -2.59 -4.24 -27.79
N ALA A 134 -3.83 -4.47 -28.16
CA ALA A 134 -4.54 -5.73 -27.88
C ALA A 134 -3.83 -6.94 -28.52
N ASP A 135 -3.41 -6.80 -29.77
CA ASP A 135 -2.67 -7.83 -30.51
C ASP A 135 -1.30 -8.09 -29.86
N TRP A 136 -0.61 -7.04 -29.45
CA TRP A 136 0.67 -7.17 -28.73
C TRP A 136 0.52 -7.86 -27.38
N VAL A 137 -0.51 -7.56 -26.60
CA VAL A 137 -0.80 -8.25 -25.33
C VAL A 137 -1.04 -9.73 -25.57
N SER A 138 -1.90 -10.06 -26.54
CA SER A 138 -2.21 -11.45 -26.89
C SER A 138 -0.97 -12.20 -27.37
N GLU A 139 -0.20 -11.60 -28.27
CA GLU A 139 1.05 -12.18 -28.76
C GLU A 139 2.08 -12.37 -27.65
N THR A 140 2.18 -11.44 -26.71
CA THR A 140 3.04 -11.58 -25.51
C THR A 140 2.68 -12.84 -24.72
N VAL A 141 1.41 -13.07 -24.45
CA VAL A 141 0.95 -14.29 -23.75
C VAL A 141 1.26 -15.53 -24.58
N ARG A 142 0.99 -15.51 -25.87
CA ARG A 142 1.30 -16.62 -26.77
C ARG A 142 2.79 -16.96 -26.76
N GLN A 143 3.66 -15.95 -26.91
CA GLN A 143 5.10 -16.11 -26.95
C GLN A 143 5.66 -16.62 -25.62
N LEU A 144 5.27 -16.00 -24.51
CA LEU A 144 5.87 -16.31 -23.21
C LEU A 144 5.25 -17.55 -22.56
N VAL A 145 3.92 -17.63 -22.52
CA VAL A 145 3.22 -18.69 -21.76
C VAL A 145 3.09 -19.97 -22.57
N VAL A 146 2.74 -19.86 -23.87
CA VAL A 146 2.46 -21.03 -24.71
C VAL A 146 3.73 -21.54 -25.37
N LEU A 147 4.41 -20.71 -26.17
CA LEU A 147 5.52 -21.16 -26.99
C LEU A 147 6.80 -21.41 -26.17
N ARG A 148 7.08 -20.59 -25.15
CA ARG A 148 8.25 -20.76 -24.28
C ARG A 148 7.94 -21.47 -22.97
N GLY A 149 6.66 -21.72 -22.68
CA GLY A 149 6.23 -22.53 -21.54
C GLY A 149 6.45 -21.87 -20.18
N PHE A 150 6.49 -20.53 -20.08
CA PHE A 150 6.56 -19.81 -18.80
C PHE A 150 5.19 -19.78 -18.12
N THR A 151 4.71 -20.95 -17.74
CA THR A 151 3.39 -21.16 -17.14
C THR A 151 3.25 -20.56 -15.74
N ASN A 152 4.31 -20.06 -15.17
CA ASN A 152 4.33 -19.28 -13.92
C ASN A 152 3.87 -17.82 -14.11
N ILE A 153 3.78 -17.32 -15.34
CA ILE A 153 3.07 -16.06 -15.62
C ILE A 153 1.58 -16.34 -15.47
N LYS A 154 0.97 -15.78 -14.42
CA LYS A 154 -0.46 -15.99 -14.09
C LYS A 154 -1.25 -14.71 -14.10
N ILE A 155 -0.59 -13.57 -14.01
CA ILE A 155 -1.23 -12.25 -13.87
C ILE A 155 -0.64 -11.32 -14.91
N LEU A 156 -1.52 -10.62 -15.63
CA LEU A 156 -1.17 -9.47 -16.44
C LEU A 156 -1.67 -8.20 -15.76
N VAL A 157 -0.78 -7.27 -15.53
CA VAL A 157 -1.10 -5.93 -15.07
C VAL A 157 -1.14 -5.01 -16.28
N LEU A 158 -2.33 -4.52 -16.60
CA LEU A 158 -2.51 -3.66 -17.77
C LEU A 158 -2.33 -2.20 -17.36
N PHE A 159 -1.19 -1.66 -17.71
CA PHE A 159 -0.69 -0.32 -17.33
C PHE A 159 -0.42 -0.15 -15.83
N THR A 160 0.54 0.72 -15.53
CA THR A 160 0.85 1.18 -14.17
C THR A 160 0.37 2.61 -14.02
N GLU A 161 -0.39 2.86 -12.95
CA GLU A 161 -0.82 4.19 -12.53
C GLU A 161 -1.38 5.04 -13.69
N PRO A 162 -2.45 4.62 -14.36
CA PRO A 162 -3.06 5.43 -15.42
C PRO A 162 -3.50 6.77 -14.84
N ARG A 163 -2.78 7.85 -15.15
CA ARG A 163 -2.98 9.18 -14.54
C ARG A 163 -3.49 10.23 -15.53
N LYS A 164 -3.09 10.13 -16.79
CA LYS A 164 -3.38 11.14 -17.80
C LYS A 164 -3.58 10.47 -19.15
N PRO A 165 -4.49 10.98 -19.99
CA PRO A 165 -4.47 10.67 -21.41
C PRO A 165 -3.13 11.14 -21.96
N GLY A 166 -2.32 10.25 -22.48
CA GLY A 166 -1.00 10.57 -23.02
C GLY A 166 -0.88 10.12 -24.46
N GLY A 167 -0.13 10.85 -25.25
CA GLY A 167 0.41 10.62 -26.56
C GLY A 167 -0.42 9.89 -27.61
N VAL A 168 -0.85 8.69 -27.36
CA VAL A 168 -1.62 7.86 -28.30
C VAL A 168 -3.12 7.82 -27.97
N MET A 169 -3.50 8.24 -26.76
CA MET A 169 -4.92 8.32 -26.39
C MET A 169 -5.55 9.55 -27.06
N PRO A 170 -6.77 9.43 -27.57
CA PRO A 170 -7.47 10.56 -28.15
C PRO A 170 -7.59 11.67 -27.12
N ALA A 171 -7.43 12.91 -27.56
CA ALA A 171 -7.87 14.04 -26.76
C ALA A 171 -9.35 13.81 -26.42
N THR A 172 -9.66 13.65 -25.14
CA THR A 172 -11.06 13.50 -24.73
C THR A 172 -11.79 14.78 -25.05
N SER A 173 -13.00 14.67 -25.61
CA SER A 173 -13.88 15.83 -25.86
C SER A 173 -14.27 16.57 -24.56
N GLU A 174 -14.07 15.93 -23.42
CA GLU A 174 -14.27 16.51 -22.10
C GLU A 174 -12.91 16.85 -21.48
N PRO A 175 -12.75 18.06 -20.91
CA PRO A 175 -11.50 18.45 -20.30
C PRO A 175 -11.18 17.51 -19.12
N PHE A 176 -10.05 16.84 -19.20
CA PHE A 176 -9.46 16.13 -18.08
C PHE A 176 -9.10 17.15 -16.99
N SER A 177 -9.64 16.95 -15.81
CA SER A 177 -9.29 17.76 -14.64
C SER A 177 -9.02 16.83 -13.45
N GLU A 178 -8.40 17.34 -12.41
CA GLU A 178 -8.21 16.57 -11.17
C GLU A 178 -9.53 16.14 -10.52
N THR A 179 -10.63 16.83 -10.87
CA THR A 179 -11.98 16.56 -10.40
C THR A 179 -12.80 15.69 -11.35
N ASN A 180 -12.42 15.61 -12.63
CA ASN A 180 -13.09 14.77 -13.63
C ASN A 180 -12.08 13.84 -14.32
N ARG A 181 -11.90 12.65 -13.78
CA ARG A 181 -10.97 11.62 -14.27
C ARG A 181 -11.67 10.49 -15.02
N GLU A 182 -12.98 10.48 -15.06
CA GLU A 182 -13.77 9.41 -15.69
C GLU A 182 -13.41 9.18 -17.17
N PRO A 183 -13.15 10.20 -17.99
CA PRO A 183 -12.73 9.98 -19.38
C PRO A 183 -11.48 9.10 -19.48
N MET A 184 -10.53 9.25 -18.57
CA MET A 184 -9.33 8.40 -18.53
C MET A 184 -9.66 6.98 -18.07
N PHE A 185 -10.57 6.81 -17.11
CA PHE A 185 -11.00 5.49 -16.68
C PHE A 185 -11.63 4.71 -17.82
N ARG A 186 -12.43 5.38 -18.64
CA ARG A 186 -13.02 4.79 -19.86
C ARG A 186 -11.94 4.35 -20.86
N LEU A 187 -10.97 5.22 -21.19
CA LEU A 187 -9.88 4.87 -22.10
C LEU A 187 -9.04 3.70 -21.60
N TRP A 188 -8.75 3.66 -20.28
CA TRP A 188 -8.09 2.51 -19.69
C TRP A 188 -8.93 1.23 -19.84
N ASN A 189 -10.23 1.31 -19.59
CA ASN A 189 -11.15 0.17 -19.73
C ASN A 189 -11.28 -0.31 -21.18
N ASP A 190 -11.21 0.60 -22.16
CA ASP A 190 -11.19 0.25 -23.57
C ASP A 190 -9.95 -0.61 -23.91
N CYS A 191 -8.79 -0.24 -23.36
CA CYS A 191 -7.57 -1.07 -23.48
C CYS A 191 -7.74 -2.45 -22.83
N VAL A 192 -8.35 -2.51 -21.65
CA VAL A 192 -8.64 -3.78 -20.96
C VAL A 192 -9.56 -4.67 -21.79
N ASN A 193 -10.67 -4.09 -22.29
CA ASN A 193 -11.65 -4.81 -23.09
C ASN A 193 -11.05 -5.32 -24.41
N ALA A 194 -10.25 -4.49 -25.08
CA ALA A 194 -9.58 -4.86 -26.32
C ALA A 194 -8.55 -5.98 -26.09
N ALA A 195 -7.76 -5.89 -25.05
CA ALA A 195 -6.80 -6.95 -24.67
C ALA A 195 -7.51 -8.25 -24.33
N ALA A 196 -8.60 -8.19 -23.53
CA ALA A 196 -9.40 -9.37 -23.18
C ALA A 196 -10.05 -10.01 -24.42
N ALA A 197 -10.55 -9.21 -25.35
CA ALA A 197 -11.12 -9.69 -26.61
C ALA A 197 -10.08 -10.39 -27.49
N ALA A 198 -8.86 -9.82 -27.62
CA ALA A 198 -7.77 -10.43 -28.36
C ALA A 198 -7.33 -11.75 -27.72
N LEU A 199 -7.20 -11.79 -26.40
CA LEU A 199 -6.88 -13.02 -25.67
C LEU A 199 -7.95 -14.12 -25.87
N ARG A 200 -9.25 -13.77 -25.92
CA ARG A 200 -10.31 -14.73 -26.23
C ARG A 200 -10.26 -15.20 -27.69
N ARG A 201 -10.10 -14.27 -28.63
CA ARG A 201 -9.96 -14.58 -30.05
C ARG A 201 -8.87 -15.65 -30.29
N ASP A 202 -7.76 -15.53 -29.56
CA ASP A 202 -6.58 -16.36 -29.73
C ASP A 202 -6.56 -17.56 -28.76
N GLY A 203 -7.63 -17.78 -27.98
CA GLY A 203 -7.77 -18.91 -27.04
C GLY A 203 -6.81 -18.84 -25.84
N LEU A 204 -6.44 -17.63 -25.40
CA LEU A 204 -5.45 -17.40 -24.36
C LEU A 204 -6.01 -16.81 -23.07
N ARG A 205 -7.29 -16.41 -23.05
CA ARG A 205 -7.89 -15.68 -21.91
C ARG A 205 -7.86 -16.46 -20.59
N ASP A 206 -7.94 -17.80 -20.67
CA ASP A 206 -7.89 -18.70 -19.53
C ASP A 206 -6.47 -18.94 -18.97
N LYS A 207 -5.44 -18.49 -19.65
CA LYS A 207 -4.04 -18.68 -19.25
C LYS A 207 -3.58 -17.68 -18.20
N VAL A 208 -4.20 -16.49 -18.17
CA VAL A 208 -3.79 -15.35 -17.34
C VAL A 208 -5.00 -14.65 -16.74
N LEU A 209 -4.81 -14.10 -15.55
CA LEU A 209 -5.74 -13.20 -14.87
C LEU A 209 -5.37 -11.75 -15.23
N LEU A 210 -6.36 -10.93 -15.52
CA LEU A 210 -6.19 -9.50 -15.75
C LEU A 210 -6.32 -8.74 -14.43
N MET A 211 -5.32 -7.97 -14.10
CA MET A 211 -5.26 -7.19 -12.86
C MET A 211 -5.26 -5.69 -13.15
N GLY A 212 -6.06 -4.96 -12.41
CA GLY A 212 -6.15 -3.50 -12.47
C GLY A 212 -7.15 -2.94 -11.45
N PRO A 213 -7.31 -1.61 -11.41
CA PRO A 213 -6.74 -0.60 -12.30
C PRO A 213 -5.29 -0.20 -12.00
N ASN A 214 -4.63 -0.80 -11.01
CA ASN A 214 -3.23 -0.51 -10.70
C ASN A 214 -2.98 0.99 -10.49
N CYS A 215 -3.87 1.64 -9.76
CA CYS A 215 -3.88 3.10 -9.61
C CYS A 215 -3.18 3.54 -8.33
N GLY A 216 -2.48 4.65 -8.44
CA GLY A 216 -1.77 5.26 -7.31
C GLY A 216 -2.71 5.91 -6.28
N HIS A 217 -2.16 6.13 -5.13
CA HIS A 217 -2.75 6.55 -3.86
C HIS A 217 -3.89 7.60 -3.92
N LEU A 218 -3.71 8.70 -4.65
CA LEU A 218 -4.68 9.81 -4.67
C LEU A 218 -5.93 9.54 -5.54
N ILE A 219 -5.84 8.60 -6.46
CA ILE A 219 -6.89 8.30 -7.44
C ILE A 219 -7.60 6.99 -7.09
N SER A 220 -6.99 6.17 -6.25
CA SER A 220 -7.38 4.79 -5.99
C SER A 220 -8.86 4.61 -5.68
N ALA A 221 -9.41 5.38 -4.75
CA ALA A 221 -10.80 5.20 -4.34
C ALA A 221 -11.81 5.46 -5.46
N GLN A 222 -11.61 6.53 -6.25
CA GLN A 222 -12.51 6.88 -7.36
C GLN A 222 -12.40 5.85 -8.48
N MET A 223 -11.18 5.50 -8.86
CA MET A 223 -10.94 4.57 -9.95
C MET A 223 -11.35 3.14 -9.59
N LEU A 224 -11.10 2.70 -8.35
CA LEU A 224 -11.57 1.39 -7.87
C LEU A 224 -13.10 1.31 -7.86
N LYS A 225 -13.79 2.35 -7.39
CA LYS A 225 -15.25 2.42 -7.44
C LYS A 225 -15.74 2.30 -8.88
N TRP A 226 -15.21 3.15 -9.77
CA TRP A 226 -15.61 3.15 -11.18
C TRP A 226 -15.32 1.79 -11.85
N THR A 227 -14.15 1.20 -11.58
CA THR A 227 -13.75 -0.11 -12.12
C THR A 227 -14.68 -1.22 -11.64
N ALA A 228 -15.04 -1.22 -10.35
CA ALA A 228 -15.97 -2.22 -9.80
C ALA A 228 -17.37 -2.14 -10.42
N GLU A 229 -17.80 -0.95 -10.83
CA GLU A 229 -19.11 -0.70 -11.45
C GLU A 229 -19.11 -0.96 -12.98
N ASN A 230 -17.97 -0.77 -13.67
CA ASN A 230 -17.92 -0.68 -15.14
C ASN A 230 -16.98 -1.68 -15.82
N ALA A 231 -15.92 -2.14 -15.17
CA ALA A 231 -14.94 -3.04 -15.78
C ALA A 231 -15.28 -4.50 -15.51
N THR A 232 -15.80 -5.21 -16.53
CA THR A 232 -16.23 -6.61 -16.42
C THR A 232 -15.12 -7.61 -16.69
N GLU A 233 -14.00 -7.18 -17.27
CA GLU A 233 -12.90 -8.03 -17.71
C GLU A 233 -11.78 -8.20 -16.68
N ILE A 234 -11.84 -7.47 -15.56
CA ILE A 234 -10.84 -7.52 -14.50
C ILE A 234 -11.16 -8.69 -13.56
N ASP A 235 -10.18 -9.57 -13.37
CA ASP A 235 -10.24 -10.70 -12.45
C ASP A 235 -9.73 -10.32 -11.04
N LEU A 236 -8.71 -9.47 -10.98
CA LEU A 236 -8.07 -9.03 -9.73
C LEU A 236 -8.09 -7.50 -9.66
N TYR A 237 -8.71 -6.96 -8.62
CA TYR A 237 -8.75 -5.51 -8.40
C TYR A 237 -7.51 -5.08 -7.64
N SER A 238 -6.83 -4.03 -8.10
CA SER A 238 -5.54 -3.64 -7.52
C SER A 238 -5.36 -2.15 -7.32
N SER A 239 -4.52 -1.82 -6.34
CA SER A 239 -4.16 -0.45 -6.00
C SER A 239 -2.75 -0.36 -5.45
N HIS A 240 -2.13 0.80 -5.64
CA HIS A 240 -0.88 1.19 -4.98
C HIS A 240 -1.16 2.01 -3.74
N THR A 241 -0.38 1.79 -2.70
CA THR A 241 -0.37 2.69 -1.56
C THR A 241 0.96 2.66 -0.83
N TYR A 242 1.38 3.83 -0.39
CA TYR A 242 2.60 4.03 0.39
C TYR A 242 2.23 4.76 1.66
N GLN A 243 2.82 4.32 2.75
CA GLN A 243 2.67 5.06 3.99
C GLN A 243 3.62 6.26 3.96
N TRP A 244 3.05 7.43 3.74
CA TRP A 244 3.76 8.71 3.79
C TRP A 244 3.95 9.15 5.24
N ASN A 245 4.76 8.46 6.00
CA ASN A 245 5.17 8.93 7.31
C ASN A 245 6.53 9.58 7.16
N GLU A 246 6.56 10.83 6.78
CA GLU A 246 7.65 11.70 7.18
C GLU A 246 7.44 11.98 8.68
N GLU A 247 7.93 11.11 9.54
CA GLU A 247 8.28 11.59 10.88
C GLU A 247 9.45 12.53 10.65
N PRO A 248 9.35 13.82 11.05
CA PRO A 248 10.53 14.64 11.18
C PRO A 248 11.54 13.87 12.03
N GLU A 249 12.81 13.90 11.67
CA GLU A 249 13.89 13.16 12.36
C GLU A 249 13.93 13.39 13.88
N ASP A 250 13.25 14.44 14.35
CA ASP A 250 13.20 14.91 15.75
C ASP A 250 11.84 14.67 16.43
N CYS A 251 10.91 13.90 15.90
CA CYS A 251 9.70 13.55 16.65
C CYS A 251 10.06 12.50 17.68
N ASP A 252 10.14 12.91 18.93
CA ASP A 252 10.05 11.96 20.04
C ASP A 252 8.73 11.22 19.93
N PRO A 253 8.72 9.91 19.72
CA PRO A 253 7.49 9.12 19.72
C PRO A 253 6.71 9.22 21.04
N ASN A 254 7.35 9.72 22.10
CA ASN A 254 6.73 10.03 23.38
C ASN A 254 6.11 11.44 23.46
N GLU A 255 6.45 12.37 22.57
CA GLU A 255 5.79 13.70 22.51
C GLU A 255 4.31 13.62 22.14
N GLY A 256 3.87 12.54 21.50
CA GLY A 256 2.46 12.19 21.28
C GLY A 256 1.78 11.55 22.48
N GLY A 257 2.38 11.57 23.67
CA GLY A 257 1.78 11.06 24.89
C GLY A 257 1.84 9.54 25.06
N GLY A 258 2.56 8.80 24.22
CA GLY A 258 2.77 7.35 24.39
C GLY A 258 1.52 6.47 24.28
N GLU A 259 0.35 7.06 24.09
CA GLU A 259 -0.92 6.40 23.95
C GLU A 259 -1.46 6.52 22.53
N LEU A 260 -1.99 5.43 21.99
CA LEU A 260 -2.48 5.22 20.63
C LEU A 260 -3.71 6.07 20.23
N THR A 261 -4.05 7.08 21.00
CA THR A 261 -5.33 7.79 20.94
C THR A 261 -5.19 9.25 20.47
N THR A 262 -4.22 9.56 19.60
CA THR A 262 -4.08 10.92 19.09
C THR A 262 -3.83 10.96 17.59
N ILE A 263 -4.33 11.98 16.89
CA ILE A 263 -3.98 12.28 15.49
C ILE A 263 -3.13 13.54 15.46
N ALA A 264 -1.93 13.47 14.86
CA ALA A 264 -1.09 14.63 14.65
C ALA A 264 -1.28 15.18 13.22
N ILE A 265 -1.47 16.50 13.09
CA ILE A 265 -1.46 17.21 11.82
C ILE A 265 -0.18 18.02 11.76
N LYS A 266 0.85 17.50 11.09
CA LYS A 266 2.21 18.04 11.09
C LYS A 266 2.52 18.97 9.92
N THR A 267 1.71 18.94 8.87
CA THR A 267 1.93 19.75 7.67
C THR A 267 0.81 20.76 7.47
N PRO A 268 1.10 21.96 6.97
CA PRO A 268 0.08 22.90 6.55
C PRO A 268 -0.89 22.26 5.53
N GLY A 269 -2.19 22.51 5.73
CA GLY A 269 -3.24 21.90 4.90
C GLY A 269 -3.65 20.48 5.29
N GLY A 270 -3.04 19.89 6.33
CA GLY A 270 -3.41 18.59 6.83
C GLY A 270 -4.81 18.60 7.46
N ARG A 271 -5.51 17.47 7.34
CA ARG A 271 -6.88 17.32 7.84
C ARG A 271 -7.23 15.87 8.15
N PHE A 272 -8.22 15.71 9.01
CA PHE A 272 -8.97 14.47 9.12
C PHE A 272 -10.46 14.78 9.30
N CYS A 273 -11.33 13.96 8.73
CA CYS A 273 -12.77 14.14 8.84
C CYS A 273 -13.53 12.82 8.69
N GLN A 274 -14.78 12.83 9.14
CA GLN A 274 -15.75 11.76 8.96
C GLN A 274 -16.99 12.28 8.22
N LYS A 275 -17.58 11.50 7.33
CA LYS A 275 -18.84 11.84 6.65
C LYS A 275 -20.00 11.52 7.59
N VAL A 276 -20.88 12.48 7.82
CA VAL A 276 -22.06 12.37 8.67
C VAL A 276 -23.26 13.02 7.99
N THR A 277 -24.42 12.38 8.05
CA THR A 277 -25.68 13.01 7.64
C THR A 277 -26.29 13.71 8.83
N LEU A 278 -26.46 15.01 8.75
CA LEU A 278 -27.04 15.84 9.80
C LEU A 278 -28.53 16.07 9.51
N LYS A 279 -29.38 15.93 10.54
CA LYS A 279 -30.83 16.17 10.47
C LYS A 279 -31.14 17.65 10.30
N PRO A 280 -32.27 18.01 9.67
CA PRO A 280 -32.69 19.39 9.55
C PRO A 280 -33.10 20.00 10.90
N PHE A 281 -32.89 21.30 11.07
CA PHE A 281 -33.28 22.12 12.22
C PHE A 281 -32.85 21.56 13.58
N THR A 282 -31.72 20.84 13.58
CA THR A 282 -31.18 20.13 14.75
C THR A 282 -29.93 20.86 15.26
N THR A 283 -29.84 20.99 16.58
CA THR A 283 -28.66 21.58 17.24
C THR A 283 -27.62 20.52 17.50
N TYR A 284 -26.39 20.80 17.12
CA TYR A 284 -25.23 19.93 17.34
C TYR A 284 -24.17 20.63 18.18
N LYS A 285 -23.46 19.86 19.02
CA LYS A 285 -22.27 20.32 19.73
C LYS A 285 -21.05 19.59 19.20
N VAL A 286 -20.07 20.35 18.74
CA VAL A 286 -18.74 19.84 18.38
C VAL A 286 -17.78 20.11 19.51
N THR A 287 -16.99 19.11 19.88
CA THR A 287 -15.92 19.25 20.90
C THR A 287 -14.65 18.61 20.36
N VAL A 288 -13.54 19.35 20.36
CA VAL A 288 -12.20 18.84 20.05
C VAL A 288 -11.32 18.96 21.27
N CYS A 289 -10.61 17.89 21.62
CA CYS A 289 -9.56 17.92 22.63
C CYS A 289 -8.21 17.88 21.90
N CYS A 290 -7.43 18.96 22.00
CA CYS A 290 -6.19 19.10 21.24
C CYS A 290 -5.17 19.97 21.96
N ARG A 291 -3.91 19.90 21.50
CA ARG A 291 -2.79 20.77 21.88
C ARG A 291 -1.94 21.15 20.68
N VAL A 292 -1.19 22.24 20.81
CA VAL A 292 -0.19 22.63 19.79
C VAL A 292 1.21 22.34 20.31
N VAL A 293 2.01 21.66 19.49
CA VAL A 293 3.46 21.57 19.70
C VAL A 293 4.11 22.77 19.04
N LYS A 294 4.73 23.64 19.84
CA LYS A 294 5.34 24.90 19.40
C LYS A 294 6.86 24.73 19.33
N ARG A 295 7.39 24.49 18.13
CA ARG A 295 8.85 24.41 17.92
C ARG A 295 9.47 25.78 17.70
N ASP A 296 8.75 26.68 17.03
CA ASP A 296 9.13 28.11 16.92
C ASP A 296 7.99 29.00 17.43
N PRO A 297 7.97 29.31 18.74
CA PRO A 297 6.90 30.13 19.34
C PRO A 297 6.85 31.57 18.83
N LEU A 298 7.96 32.07 18.27
CA LEU A 298 8.05 33.47 17.80
C LEU A 298 7.43 33.63 16.41
N HIS A 299 7.40 32.60 15.60
CA HIS A 299 6.90 32.65 14.23
C HIS A 299 5.66 31.76 14.00
N LEU A 300 5.02 31.31 15.07
CA LEU A 300 3.82 30.47 14.98
C LEU A 300 2.69 31.18 14.27
N SER A 301 2.28 30.68 13.11
CA SER A 301 1.23 31.24 12.27
C SER A 301 0.36 30.14 11.66
N GLY A 302 -0.77 30.55 11.08
CA GLY A 302 -1.74 29.66 10.48
C GLY A 302 -3.06 29.64 11.23
N ASN A 303 -3.97 28.77 10.82
CA ASN A 303 -5.29 28.60 11.41
C ASN A 303 -5.59 27.14 11.67
N ILE A 304 -6.38 26.85 12.70
CA ILE A 304 -6.96 25.57 12.96
C ILE A 304 -8.47 25.72 12.88
N LEU A 305 -9.12 24.92 12.03
CA LEU A 305 -10.56 24.90 11.86
C LEU A 305 -11.10 23.56 12.31
N PHE A 306 -12.16 23.54 13.12
CA PHE A 306 -12.86 22.32 13.46
C PHE A 306 -14.38 22.53 13.43
N GLY A 307 -15.11 21.48 13.07
CA GLY A 307 -16.56 21.55 12.94
C GLY A 307 -17.12 20.69 11.82
N ALA A 308 -18.28 21.09 11.32
CA ALA A 308 -18.98 20.44 10.23
C ALA A 308 -18.82 21.28 8.94
N PHE A 309 -18.36 20.64 7.88
CA PHE A 309 -18.08 21.23 6.58
C PHE A 309 -19.00 20.67 5.51
N ASP A 310 -19.39 21.50 4.57
CA ASP A 310 -20.16 21.11 3.39
C ASP A 310 -19.30 20.26 2.41
N ARG A 311 -19.94 19.49 1.54
CA ARG A 311 -19.28 18.63 0.53
C ARG A 311 -18.44 19.40 -0.48
N SER A 312 -18.79 20.66 -0.77
CA SER A 312 -18.13 21.47 -1.81
C SER A 312 -16.75 22.00 -1.40
N GLN A 313 -16.38 21.86 -0.12
CA GLN A 313 -15.09 22.33 0.37
C GLN A 313 -14.04 21.22 0.35
N GLU A 314 -13.56 20.87 -0.81
CA GLU A 314 -12.38 20.04 -0.94
C GLU A 314 -11.06 20.79 -0.71
N TYR A 315 -11.10 22.13 -0.54
CA TYR A 315 -9.88 22.94 -0.48
C TYR A 315 -9.95 24.14 0.44
N ILE A 316 -9.06 24.14 1.42
CA ILE A 316 -8.50 25.35 1.99
C ILE A 316 -6.99 25.33 1.75
N SER A 317 -6.56 25.38 0.51
CA SER A 317 -5.22 25.84 0.18
C SER A 317 -5.35 27.23 -0.41
N GLY A 318 -4.99 28.26 0.38
CA GLY A 318 -4.84 29.61 -0.13
C GLY A 318 -5.94 30.60 0.24
N GLY A 319 -6.29 30.73 1.52
CA GLY A 319 -6.88 31.96 2.06
C GLY A 319 -8.25 32.39 1.54
N GLY A 320 -9.02 31.51 0.93
CA GLY A 320 -10.40 31.75 0.53
C GLY A 320 -11.36 31.59 1.70
N ASP A 321 -12.27 32.56 1.88
CA ASP A 321 -13.37 32.49 2.84
C ASP A 321 -14.21 31.23 2.55
N PRO A 322 -14.31 30.27 3.45
CA PRO A 322 -15.12 29.09 3.24
C PRO A 322 -16.59 29.48 3.20
N THR A 323 -17.16 29.59 2.02
CA THR A 323 -18.62 29.72 1.86
C THR A 323 -19.28 28.43 2.25
N ASN A 324 -19.32 28.18 3.56
CA ASN A 324 -19.96 27.00 4.11
C ASN A 324 -21.48 27.17 3.99
N ARG A 325 -22.13 26.34 3.13
CA ARG A 325 -23.58 26.35 2.96
C ARG A 325 -24.36 25.84 4.17
N LEU A 326 -23.68 25.14 5.11
CA LEU A 326 -24.30 24.65 6.34
C LEU A 326 -24.79 25.78 7.22
N THR A 327 -23.93 26.64 7.64
CA THR A 327 -24.11 27.96 8.25
C THR A 327 -22.72 28.56 8.50
N ARG A 328 -22.59 29.87 8.63
CA ARG A 328 -21.34 30.54 9.06
C ARG A 328 -20.88 30.10 10.45
N HIS A 329 -21.68 29.34 11.19
CA HIS A 329 -21.46 28.97 12.59
C HIS A 329 -21.14 27.48 12.78
N SER A 330 -21.11 26.67 11.71
CA SER A 330 -20.82 25.23 11.83
C SER A 330 -19.32 24.89 11.95
N VAL A 331 -18.45 25.89 11.81
CA VAL A 331 -17.01 25.78 11.91
C VAL A 331 -16.48 26.83 12.89
N LYS A 332 -15.56 26.43 13.77
CA LYS A 332 -14.83 27.32 14.68
C LYS A 332 -13.37 27.37 14.30
N MET A 333 -12.82 28.56 14.27
CA MET A 333 -11.40 28.83 14.05
C MET A 333 -10.70 29.02 15.40
N LEU A 334 -9.53 28.41 15.53
CA LEU A 334 -8.62 28.59 16.66
C LEU A 334 -7.31 29.22 16.16
N ASP A 335 -6.78 30.14 16.94
CA ASP A 335 -5.48 30.76 16.73
C ASP A 335 -4.41 29.93 17.45
N PRO A 336 -3.48 29.27 16.71
CA PRO A 336 -2.48 28.41 17.31
C PRO A 336 -1.59 29.13 18.35
N SER A 337 -1.37 30.45 18.17
CA SER A 337 -0.55 31.25 19.11
C SER A 337 -1.16 31.31 20.50
N LYS A 338 -2.49 31.25 20.60
CA LYS A 338 -3.28 31.29 21.83
C LYS A 338 -3.62 29.93 22.41
N MET A 339 -3.28 28.85 21.73
CA MET A 339 -3.57 27.51 22.19
C MET A 339 -2.57 27.02 23.22
N SER A 340 -3.03 26.11 24.07
CA SER A 340 -2.19 25.45 25.08
C SER A 340 -1.25 24.43 24.44
N THR A 341 -0.09 24.24 25.05
CA THR A 341 0.80 23.10 24.82
C THR A 341 0.35 21.83 25.54
N GLU A 342 -0.61 21.96 26.48
CA GLU A 342 -1.28 20.85 27.12
C GLU A 342 -2.64 20.61 26.48
N PHE A 343 -3.17 19.39 26.56
CA PHE A 343 -4.47 19.06 26.01
C PHE A 343 -5.57 19.88 26.64
N CYS A 344 -6.30 20.62 25.81
CA CYS A 344 -7.47 21.40 26.19
C CYS A 344 -8.64 21.10 25.27
N SER A 345 -9.85 21.15 25.85
CA SER A 345 -11.09 20.95 25.09
C SER A 345 -11.64 22.28 24.60
N TYR A 346 -11.94 22.35 23.33
CA TYR A 346 -12.61 23.47 22.67
C TYR A 346 -13.95 22.99 22.13
N SER A 347 -15.03 23.72 22.42
CA SER A 347 -16.35 23.33 21.95
C SER A 347 -17.18 24.52 21.47
N PHE A 348 -18.17 24.23 20.65
CA PHE A 348 -19.22 25.16 20.24
C PHE A 348 -20.46 24.39 19.79
N THR A 349 -21.58 25.11 19.65
CA THR A 349 -22.84 24.56 19.12
C THR A 349 -23.23 25.28 17.85
N PHE A 350 -23.88 24.56 16.93
CA PHE A 350 -24.48 25.12 15.73
C PHE A 350 -25.82 24.42 15.45
N GLN A 351 -26.68 25.06 14.65
CA GLN A 351 -27.95 24.50 14.22
C GLN A 351 -27.99 24.38 12.71
N THR A 352 -28.43 23.24 12.21
CA THR A 352 -28.67 23.00 10.79
C THR A 352 -29.95 23.68 10.31
N GLN A 353 -30.00 24.11 9.06
CA GLN A 353 -31.19 24.65 8.41
C GLN A 353 -31.93 23.64 7.54
N GLY A 354 -31.29 22.52 7.22
CA GLY A 354 -31.80 21.43 6.39
C GLY A 354 -31.03 20.16 6.63
N GLU A 355 -31.44 19.06 5.98
CA GLU A 355 -30.65 17.84 5.94
C GLU A 355 -29.38 18.07 5.12
N VAL A 356 -28.25 17.70 5.67
CA VAL A 356 -26.94 17.93 5.05
C VAL A 356 -26.01 16.74 5.23
N ALA A 357 -25.41 16.28 4.14
CA ALA A 357 -24.25 15.41 4.20
C ALA A 357 -23.02 16.28 4.49
N ALA A 358 -22.52 16.21 5.71
CA ALA A 358 -21.38 17.00 6.18
C ALA A 358 -20.12 16.14 6.31
N LYS A 359 -18.95 16.79 6.19
CA LYS A 359 -17.68 16.27 6.68
C LYS A 359 -17.41 16.92 8.04
N VAL A 360 -17.33 16.12 9.10
CA VAL A 360 -17.01 16.62 10.45
C VAL A 360 -15.58 16.30 10.77
N GLY A 361 -14.77 17.31 11.12
CA GLY A 361 -13.34 17.09 11.24
C GLY A 361 -12.55 18.30 11.71
N VAL A 362 -11.23 18.17 11.58
CA VAL A 362 -10.23 19.19 11.91
C VAL A 362 -9.35 19.44 10.70
N PHE A 363 -9.06 20.70 10.43
CA PHE A 363 -8.11 21.18 9.43
C PHE A 363 -7.06 22.04 10.12
N SER A 364 -5.81 21.92 9.74
CA SER A 364 -4.73 22.70 10.29
C SER A 364 -3.83 23.26 9.18
N ASP A 365 -3.60 24.57 9.24
CA ASP A 365 -2.62 25.28 8.40
C ASP A 365 -1.50 25.88 9.28
N VAL A 366 -1.16 25.20 10.35
CA VAL A 366 -0.07 25.61 11.25
C VAL A 366 1.26 25.47 10.51
N LYS A 367 2.10 26.52 10.59
CA LYS A 367 3.37 26.66 9.87
C LYS A 367 4.57 26.61 10.81
N HIS A 368 5.78 26.65 10.22
CA HIS A 368 7.04 26.78 10.96
C HIS A 368 7.34 25.63 11.92
N GLU A 369 7.30 24.39 11.38
CA GLU A 369 7.61 23.15 12.10
C GLU A 369 6.73 22.87 13.33
N SER A 370 5.82 23.78 13.66
CA SER A 370 4.82 23.56 14.69
C SER A 370 3.67 22.71 14.16
N TYR A 371 3.00 21.98 15.03
CA TYR A 371 1.93 21.08 14.60
C TYR A 371 0.84 20.89 15.65
N LEU A 372 -0.32 20.41 15.20
CA LEU A 372 -1.48 20.12 16.04
C LEU A 372 -1.52 18.65 16.40
N ILE A 373 -1.76 18.33 17.67
CA ILE A 373 -2.10 16.99 18.11
C ILE A 373 -3.53 17.00 18.65
N VAL A 374 -4.39 16.11 18.13
CA VAL A 374 -5.78 15.96 18.53
C VAL A 374 -5.94 14.62 19.24
N ASN A 375 -6.49 14.66 20.47
CA ASN A 375 -6.76 13.49 21.30
C ASN A 375 -8.18 12.94 21.10
N SER A 376 -9.15 13.81 20.83
CA SER A 376 -10.51 13.37 20.52
C SER A 376 -11.29 14.42 19.75
N LEU A 377 -12.27 13.95 18.98
CA LEU A 377 -13.30 14.77 18.34
C LEU A 377 -14.65 14.12 18.55
N SER A 378 -15.63 14.91 18.98
CA SER A 378 -16.98 14.49 19.27
C SER A 378 -17.98 15.40 18.55
N LEU A 379 -19.06 14.80 18.02
CA LEU A 379 -20.21 15.50 17.47
C LEU A 379 -21.47 14.91 18.13
N THR A 380 -22.10 15.66 19.01
CA THR A 380 -23.30 15.21 19.71
C THR A 380 -24.55 15.97 19.26
N GLU A 381 -25.63 15.25 19.04
CA GLU A 381 -26.96 15.82 18.83
C GLU A 381 -27.51 16.35 20.15
N GLN A 382 -28.05 17.53 20.16
CA GLN A 382 -28.60 18.16 21.37
C GLN A 382 -30.14 18.15 21.35
N PRO A 383 -30.84 17.96 22.49
CA PRO A 383 -30.32 17.85 23.86
C PRO A 383 -29.87 16.42 24.27
N ASP A 384 -30.17 15.40 23.48
CA ASP A 384 -30.09 13.99 23.88
C ASP A 384 -28.64 13.47 24.03
N GLY A 385 -27.64 14.21 23.56
CA GLY A 385 -26.24 13.88 23.69
C GLY A 385 -25.79 12.67 22.86
N LEU A 386 -26.57 12.24 21.84
CA LEU A 386 -26.22 11.13 20.97
C LEU A 386 -24.94 11.44 20.21
N GLU A 387 -23.90 10.62 20.41
CA GLU A 387 -22.63 10.72 19.65
C GLU A 387 -22.81 10.19 18.23
N LEU A 388 -22.39 10.97 17.24
CA LEU A 388 -22.53 10.66 15.82
C LEU A 388 -21.22 10.21 15.16
N LEU A 389 -20.07 10.49 15.79
CA LEU A 389 -18.78 10.09 15.26
C LEU A 389 -18.38 8.70 15.75
N GLN A 390 -17.85 7.91 14.85
CA GLN A 390 -17.26 6.61 15.19
C GLN A 390 -15.79 6.80 15.52
N ASN A 391 -15.30 6.11 16.56
CA ASN A 391 -13.90 6.17 16.96
C ASN A 391 -13.40 7.62 17.17
N GLY A 392 -14.24 8.44 17.83
CA GLY A 392 -13.91 9.84 18.09
C GLY A 392 -12.83 10.05 19.14
N ASP A 393 -12.53 9.05 19.94
CA ASP A 393 -11.41 8.98 20.89
C ASP A 393 -10.13 8.39 20.28
N PHE A 394 -10.16 8.07 18.99
CA PHE A 394 -9.07 7.44 18.24
C PHE A 394 -8.51 6.16 18.87
N ALA A 395 -9.29 5.45 19.69
CA ALA A 395 -8.86 4.20 20.31
C ALA A 395 -8.44 3.12 19.30
N GLN A 396 -8.89 3.27 18.03
CA GLN A 396 -8.52 2.45 16.90
C GLN A 396 -7.72 3.26 15.87
N GLY A 397 -6.89 4.22 16.31
CA GLY A 397 -6.13 5.09 15.43
C GLY A 397 -7.04 5.86 14.45
N PRO A 398 -6.63 6.02 13.18
CA PRO A 398 -7.42 6.75 12.18
C PRO A 398 -8.55 5.92 11.53
N LEU A 399 -8.89 4.76 12.06
CA LEU A 399 -9.98 3.93 11.52
C LEU A 399 -11.30 4.73 11.52
N ASN A 400 -12.03 4.69 10.39
CA ASN A 400 -13.23 5.47 10.09
C ASN A 400 -13.00 6.97 9.81
N TRP A 401 -11.74 7.44 9.77
CA TRP A 401 -11.40 8.81 9.45
C TRP A 401 -10.79 8.94 8.05
N ASP A 402 -11.26 9.91 7.28
CA ASP A 402 -10.61 10.35 6.04
C ASP A 402 -9.51 11.34 6.42
N THR A 403 -8.25 10.96 6.20
CA THR A 403 -7.09 11.75 6.63
C THR A 403 -6.25 12.17 5.44
N PHE A 404 -5.67 13.37 5.52
CA PHE A 404 -4.75 13.91 4.52
C PHE A 404 -3.63 14.66 5.24
N CYS A 405 -2.37 14.35 4.92
CA CYS A 405 -1.20 14.94 5.57
C CYS A 405 -1.27 14.89 7.11
N THR A 406 -1.81 13.80 7.64
CA THR A 406 -1.84 13.54 9.06
C THR A 406 -0.95 12.36 9.37
N LEU A 407 -0.30 12.44 10.52
CA LEU A 407 0.24 11.27 11.18
C LEU A 407 -0.81 10.86 12.22
N GLY A 408 -1.45 9.74 11.99
CA GLY A 408 -2.17 9.09 13.06
C GLY A 408 -1.20 8.85 14.19
N ALA A 409 -1.65 8.79 15.41
CA ALA A 409 -0.85 8.27 16.49
C ALA A 409 -0.40 6.91 16.03
N SER A 410 0.70 6.92 15.43
CA SER A 410 1.46 6.02 14.60
C SER A 410 1.22 4.53 14.83
N ASP A 411 -0.02 4.09 14.74
CA ASP A 411 -0.26 2.67 14.54
C ASP A 411 -0.40 2.40 13.06
N VAL A 412 0.71 2.07 12.44
CA VAL A 412 0.83 1.60 11.06
C VAL A 412 -0.27 0.59 10.72
N TYR A 413 -0.66 -0.26 11.68
CA TYR A 413 -1.70 -1.25 11.51
C TYR A 413 -3.05 -0.63 11.13
N TYR A 414 -3.53 0.40 11.86
CA TYR A 414 -4.83 1.00 11.61
C TYR A 414 -4.85 1.86 10.33
N ASP A 415 -3.74 2.49 9.99
CA ASP A 415 -3.61 3.17 8.69
C ASP A 415 -3.79 2.20 7.53
N TRP A 416 -3.13 1.05 7.58
CA TRP A 416 -3.26 0.03 6.55
C TRP A 416 -4.65 -0.60 6.53
N ARG A 417 -5.27 -0.84 7.69
CA ARG A 417 -6.67 -1.31 7.78
C ARG A 417 -7.62 -0.34 7.08
N ARG A 418 -7.46 0.96 7.29
CA ARG A 418 -8.27 2.00 6.64
C ARG A 418 -8.09 1.99 5.13
N TRP A 419 -6.87 1.90 4.61
CA TRP A 419 -6.64 1.84 3.17
C TRP A 419 -7.23 0.58 2.55
N CYS A 420 -7.14 -0.56 3.22
CA CYS A 420 -7.85 -1.77 2.80
C CYS A 420 -9.36 -1.53 2.72
N GLN A 421 -9.96 -0.91 3.74
CA GLN A 421 -11.39 -0.57 3.73
C GLN A 421 -11.74 0.37 2.57
N THR A 422 -10.93 1.40 2.33
CA THR A 422 -11.13 2.33 1.22
C THR A 422 -11.05 1.62 -0.13
N GLY A 423 -10.12 0.69 -0.29
CA GLY A 423 -9.98 -0.08 -1.52
C GLY A 423 -11.10 -1.09 -1.74
N MET A 424 -11.52 -1.76 -0.67
CA MET A 424 -12.45 -2.90 -0.76
C MET A 424 -13.93 -2.54 -0.62
N GLN A 425 -14.28 -1.34 -0.11
CA GLN A 425 -15.67 -0.95 0.19
C GLN A 425 -16.61 -0.95 -1.03
N TYR A 426 -16.07 -0.89 -2.23
CA TYR A 426 -16.83 -0.86 -3.49
C TYR A 426 -16.86 -2.22 -4.19
N LEU A 427 -16.05 -3.16 -3.71
CA LEU A 427 -15.92 -4.48 -4.31
C LEU A 427 -16.98 -5.43 -3.76
N ARG A 428 -17.44 -6.34 -4.59
CA ARG A 428 -18.27 -7.47 -4.14
C ARG A 428 -17.39 -8.47 -3.38
N PRO A 429 -17.99 -9.27 -2.48
CA PRO A 429 -17.23 -10.28 -1.70
C PRO A 429 -16.46 -11.30 -2.54
N ASP A 430 -16.88 -11.51 -3.78
CA ASP A 430 -16.25 -12.45 -4.74
C ASP A 430 -15.13 -11.80 -5.58
N GLN A 431 -14.91 -10.50 -5.43
CA GLN A 431 -13.89 -9.76 -6.15
C GLN A 431 -12.60 -9.64 -5.32
N PRO A 432 -11.52 -10.36 -5.70
CA PRO A 432 -10.28 -10.33 -4.95
C PRO A 432 -9.59 -8.97 -5.06
N PHE A 433 -9.07 -8.46 -3.94
CA PHE A 433 -8.32 -7.22 -3.87
C PHE A 433 -6.84 -7.47 -3.59
N VAL A 434 -5.99 -6.77 -4.31
CA VAL A 434 -4.53 -6.89 -4.26
C VAL A 434 -3.89 -5.52 -4.04
N PHE A 435 -2.98 -5.41 -3.09
CA PHE A 435 -1.99 -4.34 -3.14
C PHE A 435 -0.84 -4.78 -4.04
N ASP A 436 -0.87 -4.39 -5.28
CA ASP A 436 0.13 -4.79 -6.26
C ASP A 436 1.39 -3.91 -6.24
N GLU A 437 1.36 -2.88 -5.39
CA GLU A 437 2.51 -2.08 -5.01
C GLU A 437 2.25 -1.40 -3.67
N TYR A 438 3.11 -1.69 -2.67
CA TYR A 438 3.04 -1.01 -1.37
C TYR A 438 4.42 -0.91 -0.73
N ASN A 439 4.62 0.11 0.12
CA ASN A 439 5.78 0.19 1.00
C ASN A 439 5.49 1.10 2.20
N ILE A 440 6.42 1.09 3.15
CA ILE A 440 6.41 1.94 4.33
C ILE A 440 7.43 3.05 4.16
N GLY A 441 6.92 4.26 3.98
CA GLY A 441 7.74 5.45 3.81
C GLY A 441 8.36 5.57 2.40
N TRP A 442 8.69 6.78 2.06
CA TRP A 442 9.35 7.17 0.84
C TRP A 442 10.79 7.54 1.20
N ASN A 443 11.81 6.93 0.60
CA ASN A 443 13.24 7.16 0.87
C ASN A 443 13.70 6.99 2.33
N ARG A 444 13.10 6.06 3.08
CA ARG A 444 13.48 5.88 4.49
C ARG A 444 14.73 5.03 4.67
N ASP A 445 15.46 5.39 5.70
CA ASP A 445 16.59 4.60 6.19
C ASP A 445 16.09 3.26 6.76
N HIS A 446 16.20 2.21 5.94
CA HIS A 446 15.86 0.83 6.31
C HIS A 446 16.71 0.29 7.46
N SER A 447 17.68 1.05 7.96
CA SER A 447 18.50 0.70 9.12
C SER A 447 17.77 0.93 10.45
N ARG A 448 16.67 1.69 10.46
CA ARG A 448 15.91 1.99 11.68
C ARG A 448 15.29 0.72 12.27
N ASN A 449 15.32 0.63 13.59
CA ASN A 449 14.85 -0.56 14.31
C ASN A 449 13.36 -0.83 14.11
N GLU A 450 12.53 0.20 14.00
CA GLU A 450 11.08 0.10 13.82
C GLU A 450 10.66 -0.31 12.41
N HIS A 451 11.50 -0.14 11.40
CA HIS A 451 11.11 -0.34 10.00
C HIS A 451 10.66 -1.78 9.73
N GLY A 452 11.37 -2.78 10.25
CA GLY A 452 10.98 -4.18 10.09
C GLY A 452 9.65 -4.53 10.76
N ALA A 453 9.37 -3.95 11.93
CA ALA A 453 8.09 -4.10 12.62
C ALA A 453 6.95 -3.41 11.87
N ASN A 454 7.17 -2.19 11.39
CA ASN A 454 6.18 -1.43 10.64
C ASN A 454 5.82 -2.13 9.32
N LEU A 455 6.80 -2.71 8.62
CA LEU A 455 6.56 -3.52 7.44
C LEU A 455 5.73 -4.78 7.78
N ALA A 456 6.05 -5.45 8.87
CA ALA A 456 5.28 -6.60 9.34
C ALA A 456 3.84 -6.21 9.72
N LEU A 457 3.64 -5.04 10.34
CA LEU A 457 2.30 -4.53 10.67
C LEU A 457 1.47 -4.24 9.43
N SER A 458 2.06 -3.66 8.37
CA SER A 458 1.34 -3.44 7.13
C SER A 458 0.83 -4.76 6.54
N ILE A 459 1.65 -5.81 6.58
CA ILE A 459 1.25 -7.14 6.12
C ILE A 459 0.14 -7.73 6.99
N VAL A 460 0.29 -7.67 8.32
CA VAL A 460 -0.72 -8.18 9.27
C VAL A 460 -2.06 -7.43 9.10
N ALA A 461 -2.01 -6.11 8.89
CA ALA A 461 -3.21 -5.31 8.65
C ALA A 461 -3.93 -5.70 7.35
N GLN A 462 -3.16 -5.90 6.26
CA GLN A 462 -3.68 -6.34 4.97
C GLN A 462 -4.29 -7.75 5.06
N MET A 463 -3.59 -8.68 5.71
CA MET A 463 -4.10 -10.03 5.94
C MET A 463 -5.41 -10.00 6.73
N ASN A 464 -5.46 -9.28 7.86
CA ASN A 464 -6.65 -9.13 8.69
C ASN A 464 -7.81 -8.40 7.99
N ALA A 465 -7.53 -7.62 6.95
CA ALA A 465 -8.56 -7.00 6.12
C ALA A 465 -9.13 -7.95 5.05
N GLY A 466 -8.51 -9.10 4.82
CA GLY A 466 -8.94 -10.03 3.79
C GLY A 466 -8.36 -9.73 2.41
N VAL A 467 -7.25 -8.99 2.32
CA VAL A 467 -6.52 -8.76 1.07
C VAL A 467 -6.07 -10.10 0.48
N PHE A 468 -6.28 -10.29 -0.83
CA PHE A 468 -6.02 -11.54 -1.53
C PHE A 468 -4.52 -11.82 -1.73
N ALA A 469 -3.76 -10.78 -2.03
CA ALA A 469 -2.30 -10.80 -2.16
C ALA A 469 -1.72 -9.40 -2.01
N ASN A 470 -0.43 -9.32 -1.72
CA ASN A 470 0.27 -8.05 -1.70
C ASN A 470 1.66 -8.17 -2.33
N MET A 471 2.18 -7.06 -2.87
CA MET A 471 3.49 -6.99 -3.52
C MET A 471 4.24 -5.77 -3.02
N LEU A 472 5.31 -6.02 -2.27
CA LEU A 472 6.17 -4.96 -1.75
C LEU A 472 6.91 -4.24 -2.88
N TRP A 473 6.96 -2.93 -2.86
CA TRP A 473 7.85 -2.13 -3.69
C TRP A 473 9.09 -1.74 -2.87
N THR A 474 10.29 -2.37 -3.02
CA THR A 474 10.70 -3.43 -3.92
C THR A 474 11.49 -4.52 -3.17
N LEU A 475 11.81 -5.63 -3.82
CA LEU A 475 12.63 -6.66 -3.20
C LEU A 475 14.10 -6.19 -3.05
N PHE A 476 14.62 -5.53 -4.07
CA PHE A 476 15.98 -4.98 -4.11
C PHE A 476 15.95 -3.50 -4.47
N ASP A 477 16.90 -2.73 -3.93
CA ASP A 477 17.09 -1.33 -4.31
C ASP A 477 17.29 -1.23 -5.82
N GLN A 478 16.67 -0.23 -6.42
CA GLN A 478 16.73 -0.02 -7.86
C GLN A 478 17.72 1.08 -8.18
N ILE A 479 18.52 0.86 -9.21
CA ILE A 479 19.30 1.90 -9.85
C ILE A 479 18.57 2.23 -11.16
N TRP A 480 18.06 3.44 -11.26
CA TRP A 480 17.52 3.97 -12.49
C TRP A 480 18.63 4.65 -13.27
N PRO A 481 18.75 4.45 -14.59
CA PRO A 481 19.72 5.20 -15.37
C PRO A 481 19.43 6.71 -15.30
N ASN A 482 20.49 7.50 -15.15
CA ASN A 482 20.45 8.96 -14.92
C ASN A 482 19.81 9.81 -16.03
N ASN A 483 19.16 9.23 -17.02
CA ASN A 483 18.64 9.94 -18.20
C ASN A 483 17.39 10.80 -17.92
N HIS A 484 17.01 11.01 -16.66
CA HIS A 484 15.76 11.71 -16.33
C HIS A 484 15.91 12.97 -15.49
N THR A 485 17.11 13.50 -15.34
CA THR A 485 17.32 14.79 -14.67
C THR A 485 17.17 15.96 -15.64
N THR A 486 16.03 16.12 -16.31
CA THR A 486 15.81 17.28 -17.18
C THR A 486 15.31 18.53 -16.44
N ASN A 487 15.02 18.46 -15.14
CA ASN A 487 14.44 19.60 -14.41
C ASN A 487 15.14 19.98 -13.10
N GLY A 488 16.38 19.56 -12.86
CA GLY A 488 17.13 20.07 -11.70
C GLY A 488 16.59 19.63 -10.33
N ASP A 489 15.57 18.83 -10.28
CA ASP A 489 15.05 18.25 -9.04
C ASP A 489 15.87 17.00 -8.71
N ASN A 490 16.70 17.11 -7.68
CA ASN A 490 17.53 16.02 -7.12
C ASN A 490 16.72 14.83 -6.58
N PHE A 491 15.47 14.70 -6.94
CA PHE A 491 14.56 13.66 -6.51
C PHE A 491 14.87 12.27 -7.11
N PHE A 492 15.69 12.21 -8.15
CA PHE A 492 16.00 11.00 -8.89
C PHE A 492 17.51 10.79 -9.11
N ASP A 493 18.30 11.15 -8.13
CA ASP A 493 19.70 10.70 -8.09
C ASP A 493 19.72 9.17 -7.97
N GLY A 494 19.57 8.49 -9.10
CA GLY A 494 19.90 7.10 -9.42
C GLY A 494 19.72 5.98 -8.39
N ASP A 495 19.44 6.30 -7.15
CA ASP A 495 19.55 5.42 -5.99
C ASP A 495 18.25 5.36 -5.18
N HIS A 496 17.32 4.54 -5.67
CA HIS A 496 16.08 4.28 -4.95
C HIS A 496 16.27 3.20 -3.89
N ARG A 497 16.47 3.60 -2.63
CA ARG A 497 16.67 2.73 -1.48
C ARG A 497 15.35 2.24 -0.87
N TRP A 498 14.51 1.61 -1.68
CA TRP A 498 13.21 1.10 -1.22
C TRP A 498 13.20 -0.40 -1.02
N GLY A 499 14.27 -1.06 -1.39
CA GLY A 499 14.38 -2.50 -1.34
C GLY A 499 14.60 -3.04 0.07
N LEU A 500 14.25 -4.30 0.26
CA LEU A 500 14.62 -5.07 1.46
C LEU A 500 16.13 -5.35 1.51
N ALA A 501 16.78 -5.29 0.37
CA ALA A 501 18.22 -5.42 0.25
C ALA A 501 18.77 -4.37 -0.70
N PRO A 502 19.99 -3.86 -0.46
CA PRO A 502 20.69 -2.99 -1.39
C PRO A 502 20.80 -3.64 -2.76
N ASN A 503 20.96 -2.82 -3.79
CA ASN A 503 21.42 -3.31 -5.08
C ASN A 503 22.73 -4.08 -4.87
N LEU A 504 22.79 -5.30 -5.39
CA LEU A 504 23.90 -6.22 -5.13
C LEU A 504 25.27 -5.73 -5.66
N ASN A 505 25.27 -4.78 -6.60
CA ASN A 505 26.49 -4.09 -7.01
C ASN A 505 27.08 -3.19 -5.92
N ARG A 506 26.28 -2.82 -4.90
CA ARG A 506 26.70 -1.97 -3.79
C ARG A 506 26.96 -2.74 -2.52
N SER A 507 26.09 -3.67 -2.17
CA SER A 507 26.24 -4.49 -0.96
C SER A 507 25.50 -5.80 -1.08
N LEU A 508 26.15 -6.87 -0.60
CA LEU A 508 25.54 -8.19 -0.46
C LEU A 508 24.75 -8.33 0.86
N VAL A 509 24.88 -7.37 1.77
CA VAL A 509 24.24 -7.42 3.09
C VAL A 509 22.83 -6.81 3.01
N PRO A 510 21.77 -7.57 3.28
CA PRO A 510 20.40 -7.05 3.26
C PRO A 510 20.14 -6.09 4.43
N HIS A 511 19.09 -5.29 4.32
CA HIS A 511 18.61 -4.45 5.41
C HIS A 511 17.97 -5.30 6.52
N LYS A 512 17.83 -4.75 7.73
CA LYS A 512 17.18 -5.47 8.84
C LYS A 512 15.75 -5.89 8.51
N SER A 513 15.00 -5.06 7.80
CA SER A 513 13.61 -5.35 7.36
C SER A 513 13.48 -6.61 6.49
N TYR A 514 14.52 -6.96 5.75
CA TYR A 514 14.58 -8.22 5.00
C TYR A 514 14.27 -9.43 5.88
N TYR A 515 14.83 -9.49 7.08
CA TYR A 515 14.65 -10.63 7.98
C TYR A 515 13.23 -10.74 8.51
N ALA A 516 12.59 -9.61 8.81
CA ALA A 516 11.18 -9.60 9.22
C ALA A 516 10.26 -10.05 8.07
N PHE A 517 10.43 -9.47 6.86
CA PHE A 517 9.66 -9.83 5.69
C PHE A 517 9.87 -11.29 5.28
N SER A 518 11.11 -11.75 5.24
CA SER A 518 11.45 -13.10 4.79
C SER A 518 10.85 -14.20 5.67
N MET A 519 10.82 -14.00 7.00
CA MET A 519 10.14 -14.92 7.91
C MET A 519 8.64 -15.01 7.60
N ILE A 520 7.99 -13.86 7.45
CA ILE A 520 6.55 -13.82 7.16
C ILE A 520 6.28 -14.48 5.81
N SER A 521 7.00 -14.06 4.76
CA SER A 521 6.81 -14.59 3.40
C SER A 521 7.02 -16.11 3.33
N LYS A 522 8.04 -16.64 4.03
CA LYS A 522 8.37 -18.07 4.02
C LYS A 522 7.23 -18.92 4.54
N TYR A 523 6.58 -18.48 5.62
CA TYR A 523 5.62 -19.30 6.37
C TYR A 523 4.17 -18.93 6.14
N THR A 524 3.86 -18.02 5.21
CA THR A 524 2.50 -17.62 4.88
C THR A 524 2.18 -17.72 3.40
N GLY A 525 0.87 -17.79 3.11
CA GLY A 525 0.35 -17.69 1.75
C GLY A 525 0.54 -18.93 0.90
N GLY A 526 0.02 -18.82 -0.29
CA GLY A 526 -0.11 -19.88 -1.29
C GLY A 526 -1.57 -20.19 -1.57
N ARG A 527 -1.88 -20.62 -2.78
CA ARG A 527 -3.25 -20.95 -3.19
C ARG A 527 -3.92 -21.90 -2.20
N GLY A 528 -5.15 -21.59 -1.82
CA GLY A 528 -5.92 -22.35 -0.84
C GLY A 528 -5.59 -22.03 0.62
N SER A 529 -4.68 -21.09 0.88
CA SER A 529 -4.41 -20.62 2.25
C SER A 529 -5.55 -19.74 2.75
N LYS A 530 -5.85 -19.86 4.05
CA LYS A 530 -6.91 -19.07 4.71
C LYS A 530 -6.30 -18.15 5.73
N VAL A 531 -6.81 -16.92 5.78
CA VAL A 531 -6.42 -15.94 6.80
C VAL A 531 -7.54 -15.77 7.81
N TYR A 532 -7.16 -15.72 9.08
CA TYR A 532 -8.07 -15.48 10.21
C TYR A 532 -7.66 -14.21 10.95
N GLU A 533 -8.66 -13.39 11.26
CA GLU A 533 -8.45 -12.10 11.89
C GLU A 533 -7.92 -12.25 13.33
N GLY A 534 -6.88 -11.50 13.62
CA GLY A 534 -6.39 -11.27 14.97
C GLY A 534 -6.88 -9.92 15.51
N VAL A 535 -7.31 -9.94 16.77
CA VAL A 535 -7.65 -8.73 17.52
C VAL A 535 -6.51 -8.44 18.49
N GLY A 536 -5.76 -7.39 18.18
CA GLY A 536 -4.64 -6.92 18.96
C GLY A 536 -5.07 -6.10 20.17
N GLU A 537 -4.11 -5.77 21.00
CA GLU A 537 -4.28 -4.85 22.12
C GLU A 537 -3.18 -3.80 22.10
N LYS A 538 -3.55 -2.52 22.01
CA LYS A 538 -2.64 -1.36 21.87
C LYS A 538 -1.74 -1.48 20.64
N HIS A 539 -0.45 -1.68 20.85
CA HIS A 539 0.59 -1.76 19.83
C HIS A 539 1.01 -3.19 19.49
N LEU A 540 0.30 -4.18 20.02
CA LEU A 540 0.47 -5.58 19.67
C LEU A 540 -0.62 -6.01 18.71
N HIS A 541 -0.24 -6.46 17.53
CA HIS A 541 -1.16 -6.95 16.51
C HIS A 541 -0.76 -8.35 16.06
N LEU A 542 -1.77 -9.11 15.63
CA LEU A 542 -1.55 -10.48 15.20
C LEU A 542 -2.49 -10.87 14.07
N THR A 543 -2.15 -11.94 13.40
CA THR A 543 -2.99 -12.63 12.40
C THR A 543 -2.65 -14.11 12.40
N MET A 544 -3.53 -14.93 11.84
CA MET A 544 -3.27 -16.35 11.64
C MET A 544 -3.50 -16.73 10.17
N ASN A 545 -2.62 -17.57 9.64
CA ASN A 545 -2.74 -18.15 8.30
C ASN A 545 -2.75 -19.69 8.43
N GLU A 546 -3.76 -20.32 7.87
CA GLU A 546 -3.84 -21.77 7.66
C GLU A 546 -3.42 -22.05 6.22
N LEU A 547 -2.36 -22.80 6.04
CA LEU A 547 -1.86 -23.17 4.72
C LEU A 547 -2.70 -24.28 4.12
N SER A 548 -2.62 -24.46 2.80
CA SER A 548 -3.39 -25.48 2.08
C SER A 548 -3.07 -26.91 2.49
N ASP A 549 -1.91 -27.17 3.11
CA ASP A 549 -1.48 -28.46 3.67
C ASP A 549 -1.93 -28.68 5.12
N GLY A 550 -2.71 -27.74 5.68
CA GLY A 550 -3.19 -27.76 7.07
C GLY A 550 -2.20 -27.22 8.11
N ASN A 551 -1.00 -26.85 7.71
CA ASN A 551 -0.10 -26.15 8.60
C ASN A 551 -0.63 -24.77 8.97
N VAL A 552 -0.29 -24.30 10.16
CA VAL A 552 -0.72 -23.01 10.66
C VAL A 552 0.46 -22.10 10.96
N THR A 553 0.25 -20.81 10.73
CA THR A 553 1.23 -19.77 11.08
C THR A 553 0.51 -18.63 11.78
N ILE A 554 1.02 -18.24 12.95
CA ILE A 554 0.55 -17.08 13.71
C ILE A 554 1.67 -16.04 13.69
N ILE A 555 1.35 -14.81 13.34
CA ILE A 555 2.28 -13.69 13.33
C ILE A 555 1.87 -12.73 14.43
N VAL A 556 2.83 -12.33 15.27
CA VAL A 556 2.65 -11.28 16.28
C VAL A 556 3.69 -10.20 16.04
N VAL A 557 3.26 -8.95 16.08
CA VAL A 557 4.11 -7.78 15.86
C VAL A 557 3.95 -6.80 17.02
N ASN A 558 5.07 -6.27 17.48
CA ASN A 558 5.17 -5.18 18.44
C ASN A 558 5.85 -3.97 17.78
N ASN A 559 5.16 -2.83 17.69
CA ASN A 559 5.73 -1.61 17.11
C ASN A 559 6.18 -0.57 18.15
N LYS A 560 6.40 -0.96 19.39
CA LYS A 560 6.89 -0.09 20.47
C LYS A 560 8.32 -0.40 20.88
N ALA A 561 8.96 0.64 21.43
CA ALA A 561 10.32 0.56 21.96
C ALA A 561 10.46 -0.29 23.25
N GLN A 562 9.35 -0.82 23.77
CA GLN A 562 9.30 -1.68 24.96
C GLN A 562 8.88 -3.09 24.59
N GLY A 563 9.52 -4.08 25.20
CA GLY A 563 9.10 -5.47 25.09
C GLY A 563 7.84 -5.74 25.92
N GLU A 564 7.03 -6.68 25.47
CA GLU A 564 5.73 -6.98 26.11
C GLU A 564 5.57 -8.49 26.37
N LYS A 565 4.85 -8.81 27.46
CA LYS A 565 4.34 -10.16 27.72
C LYS A 565 2.87 -10.21 27.33
N PHE A 566 2.46 -11.27 26.66
CA PHE A 566 1.09 -11.42 26.17
C PHE A 566 0.58 -12.85 26.33
N LYS A 567 -0.76 -12.95 26.26
CA LYS A 567 -1.51 -14.19 26.11
C LYS A 567 -2.23 -14.14 24.78
N ILE A 568 -2.18 -15.22 24.01
CA ILE A 568 -3.01 -15.41 22.83
C ILE A 568 -4.14 -16.36 23.20
N THR A 569 -5.37 -15.97 22.87
CA THR A 569 -6.57 -16.80 23.03
C THR A 569 -7.18 -17.08 21.66
N LEU A 570 -7.35 -18.35 21.32
CA LEU A 570 -7.98 -18.81 20.09
C LEU A 570 -9.47 -19.07 20.33
N GLN A 571 -10.29 -18.75 19.35
CA GLN A 571 -11.74 -19.02 19.42
C GLN A 571 -12.05 -20.52 19.32
N LYS A 572 -11.24 -21.28 18.54
CA LYS A 572 -11.30 -22.74 18.47
C LYS A 572 -9.98 -23.34 18.92
N PRO A 573 -10.02 -24.49 19.63
CA PRO A 573 -8.78 -25.14 20.06
C PRO A 573 -7.94 -25.57 18.87
N LEU A 574 -6.62 -25.50 19.05
CA LEU A 574 -5.62 -25.94 18.10
C LEU A 574 -4.69 -26.92 18.80
N LYS A 575 -4.35 -28.01 18.10
CA LYS A 575 -3.31 -28.95 18.52
C LYS A 575 -2.18 -28.88 17.51
N ALA A 576 -1.08 -28.25 17.87
CA ALA A 576 0.08 -28.06 17.00
C ALA A 576 1.36 -27.88 17.82
N ARG A 577 2.46 -28.36 17.26
CA ARG A 577 3.81 -27.95 17.69
C ARG A 577 4.19 -26.75 16.84
N LEU A 578 4.44 -25.62 17.47
CA LEU A 578 4.75 -24.34 16.81
C LEU A 578 6.23 -24.00 17.01
N PHE A 579 6.96 -23.88 15.92
CA PHE A 579 8.33 -23.35 15.90
C PHE A 579 8.29 -21.83 15.95
N CYS A 580 9.10 -21.22 16.84
CA CYS A 580 9.10 -19.79 17.11
C CYS A 580 10.26 -19.09 16.40
N HIS A 581 10.02 -18.37 15.33
CA HIS A 581 11.01 -17.53 14.66
C HIS A 581 10.86 -16.09 15.15
N ARG A 582 11.96 -15.48 15.63
CA ARG A 582 11.91 -14.17 16.27
C ARG A 582 12.84 -13.17 15.59
N PHE A 583 12.26 -12.09 15.12
CA PHE A 583 13.00 -10.91 14.70
C PHE A 583 13.09 -9.94 15.88
N ASN A 584 14.30 -9.56 16.25
CA ASN A 584 14.60 -8.48 17.18
C ASN A 584 15.62 -7.55 16.52
N PRO A 585 15.27 -6.31 16.17
CA PRO A 585 16.15 -5.42 15.41
C PRO A 585 17.44 -5.05 16.16
N LYS A 586 17.47 -5.20 17.50
CA LYS A 586 18.68 -4.96 18.30
C LYS A 586 19.69 -6.11 18.26
N THR A 587 19.23 -7.33 17.99
CA THR A 587 20.09 -8.52 18.01
C THR A 587 20.32 -9.13 16.63
N VAL A 588 19.49 -8.82 15.66
CA VAL A 588 19.68 -9.24 14.27
C VAL A 588 20.88 -8.52 13.67
N VAL A 589 21.87 -9.29 13.26
CA VAL A 589 23.07 -8.81 12.57
C VAL A 589 22.97 -9.21 11.10
N PRO A 590 22.66 -8.27 10.21
CA PRO A 590 22.63 -8.54 8.77
C PRO A 590 23.99 -9.04 8.27
N ASN A 591 23.95 -10.00 7.34
CA ASN A 591 25.16 -10.57 6.74
C ASN A 591 24.89 -11.03 5.29
N GLU A 592 25.93 -11.28 4.54
CA GLU A 592 25.86 -11.65 3.12
C GLU A 592 25.11 -12.96 2.85
N LYS A 593 25.05 -13.88 3.81
CA LYS A 593 24.32 -15.15 3.64
C LYS A 593 22.81 -14.92 3.56
N ALA A 594 22.32 -13.85 4.19
CA ALA A 594 20.89 -13.47 4.20
C ALA A 594 19.98 -14.66 4.58
N GLU A 595 20.43 -15.51 5.51
CA GLU A 595 19.67 -16.68 5.96
C GLU A 595 18.42 -16.22 6.73
N ILE A 596 17.30 -16.89 6.50
CA ILE A 596 16.09 -16.64 7.27
C ILE A 596 16.32 -17.03 8.72
N LEU A 597 15.86 -16.21 9.66
CA LEU A 597 16.08 -16.43 11.08
C LEU A 597 15.59 -17.83 11.49
N PRO A 598 16.45 -18.66 12.11
CA PRO A 598 16.08 -20.00 12.54
C PRO A 598 15.04 -19.94 13.67
N SER A 599 14.42 -21.08 13.96
CA SER A 599 13.60 -21.20 15.17
C SER A 599 14.48 -21.00 16.42
N SER A 600 13.99 -20.18 17.32
CA SER A 600 14.62 -19.89 18.62
C SER A 600 13.96 -20.64 19.78
N GLY A 601 12.94 -21.45 19.50
CA GLY A 601 12.20 -22.22 20.50
C GLY A 601 10.94 -22.83 19.92
N GLU A 602 10.20 -23.53 20.74
CA GLU A 602 8.99 -24.25 20.36
C GLU A 602 7.90 -24.09 21.42
N ILE A 603 6.65 -24.14 20.98
CA ILE A 603 5.45 -24.14 21.84
C ILE A 603 4.60 -25.34 21.46
N GLU A 604 4.33 -26.22 22.41
CA GLU A 604 3.32 -27.26 22.27
C GLU A 604 1.95 -26.66 22.61
N LEU A 605 1.17 -26.36 21.59
CA LEU A 605 -0.18 -25.85 21.74
C LEU A 605 -1.18 -27.01 21.71
N ASN A 606 -1.90 -27.19 22.83
CA ASN A 606 -2.97 -28.18 22.92
C ASN A 606 -4.14 -27.53 23.66
N GLY A 607 -4.94 -26.75 22.94
CA GLY A 607 -6.05 -26.01 23.52
C GLY A 607 -6.27 -24.67 22.85
N THR A 608 -6.73 -23.69 23.64
CA THR A 608 -7.14 -22.37 23.15
C THR A 608 -6.22 -21.24 23.59
N GLU A 609 -5.19 -21.51 24.38
CA GLU A 609 -4.38 -20.44 24.95
C GLU A 609 -2.89 -20.79 24.99
N PHE A 610 -2.07 -19.78 24.77
CA PHE A 610 -0.63 -19.84 25.09
C PHE A 610 -0.09 -18.47 25.46
N PHE A 611 1.07 -18.47 26.09
CA PHE A 611 1.73 -17.28 26.64
C PHE A 611 3.11 -17.13 26.03
N ASP A 612 3.51 -15.88 25.78
CA ASP A 612 4.86 -15.59 25.33
C ASP A 612 5.24 -14.11 25.60
N SER A 613 6.38 -13.71 25.11
CA SER A 613 6.87 -12.34 25.14
C SER A 613 7.50 -11.97 23.81
N ILE A 614 7.47 -10.68 23.49
CA ILE A 614 8.03 -10.13 22.27
C ILE A 614 8.96 -8.97 22.58
N ALA A 615 10.03 -8.87 21.83
CA ALA A 615 11.03 -7.81 21.95
C ALA A 615 10.47 -6.43 21.52
N PRO A 616 11.14 -5.34 21.90
CA PRO A 616 10.89 -4.03 21.30
C PRO A 616 11.02 -4.07 19.78
N TYR A 617 10.05 -3.51 19.06
CA TYR A 617 9.99 -3.56 17.59
C TYR A 617 10.16 -4.97 17.01
N GLY A 618 9.71 -5.96 17.78
CA GLY A 618 9.88 -7.38 17.44
C GLY A 618 8.78 -7.90 16.53
N VAL A 619 9.14 -8.95 15.79
CA VAL A 619 8.19 -9.78 15.03
C VAL A 619 8.41 -11.22 15.43
N THR A 620 7.36 -11.94 15.78
CA THR A 620 7.42 -13.37 16.05
C THR A 620 6.49 -14.12 15.10
N VAL A 621 7.03 -15.12 14.43
CA VAL A 621 6.29 -16.06 13.59
C VAL A 621 6.29 -17.41 14.29
N TYR A 622 5.10 -17.87 14.68
CA TYR A 622 4.86 -19.22 15.19
C TYR A 622 4.31 -20.05 14.03
N THR A 623 4.97 -21.12 13.69
CA THR A 623 4.55 -21.96 12.56
C THR A 623 4.63 -23.44 12.88
N SER A 624 3.67 -24.23 12.43
CA SER A 624 3.73 -25.69 12.49
C SER A 624 4.50 -26.31 11.33
N CYS A 625 4.94 -25.50 10.36
CA CYS A 625 5.81 -25.98 9.29
C CYS A 625 7.16 -26.42 9.87
N ASN A 626 7.47 -27.69 9.68
CA ASN A 626 8.81 -28.19 9.92
C ASN A 626 9.67 -27.85 8.69
N ASN A 627 10.83 -27.19 8.89
CA ASN A 627 11.70 -26.75 7.79
C ASN A 627 12.36 -27.87 7.03
#